data_628fcafdf63e4a25d6fbf2c4c6424944
#
_entry.id   628fcafdf63e4a25d6fbf2c4c6424944
#
_cell.length_a   1.000
_cell.length_b   1.000
_cell.length_c   1.000
_cell.angle_alpha   90.00
_cell.angle_beta   90.00
_cell.angle_gamma   90.00
#
_symmetry.space_group_name_H-M   'P 1'
#
loop_
_entity.id
_entity.type
_entity.pdbx_description
1 polymer ?
#
loop_
_entity_poly.entity_id
_entity_poly.type
_entity_poly.pdbx_seq_one_letter_code
_entity_poly.pdbx_strand_id
1 'polypeptide(L)'
;MSLEPGGLAEKIGNRYESSWITFQLFRLLDEKISYVQVEPLGEDEDAVDVIVGNLDGSKEHHQCKIGQKSVEAWTIATLESKELLTKGFEHILSGSKSYKVISRIGFRLLEDICESARNSTDSSLDFFEHQIKISQDRIKLFDELCKRLKLDQSKSDDLDKALHFLKCFEIRQFNEDDTDHEMCILIAEKLIYEQPIHLVHFLQTYPVKCHKLREKITTHLLKTDLESQNFSFRPSPSDPHTSSVIKTLNEEFDQSIEPFLISQNNIQRTEFTTTEPYRVCRRLFYLS
;
A
#
# COMPACT_ATOMS: atom_id res chain seq x y z
N MET A 1 12.22 -37.57 -6.22
CA MET A 1 13.09 -36.43 -6.55
C MET A 1 12.95 -35.41 -5.43
N SER A 2 14.00 -35.14 -4.65
CA SER A 2 14.00 -34.09 -3.66
C SER A 2 14.02 -32.75 -4.41
N LEU A 3 13.02 -31.90 -4.17
CA LEU A 3 13.04 -30.50 -4.65
C LEU A 3 14.30 -29.84 -4.05
N GLU A 4 15.16 -29.30 -4.91
CA GLU A 4 16.30 -28.52 -4.43
C GLU A 4 15.80 -27.38 -3.52
N PRO A 5 16.41 -27.17 -2.33
CA PRO A 5 15.93 -26.17 -1.38
C PRO A 5 15.85 -24.75 -1.97
N GLY A 6 16.71 -24.43 -2.95
CA GLY A 6 16.68 -23.14 -3.66
C GLY A 6 15.42 -22.92 -4.49
N GLY A 7 14.98 -23.93 -5.25
CA GLY A 7 13.80 -23.80 -6.11
C GLY A 7 12.48 -23.62 -5.36
N LEU A 8 12.36 -24.10 -4.11
CA LEU A 8 11.17 -23.86 -3.29
C LEU A 8 11.18 -22.45 -2.72
N ALA A 9 12.32 -21.95 -2.24
CA ALA A 9 12.45 -20.61 -1.70
C ALA A 9 12.18 -19.55 -2.77
N GLU A 10 12.67 -19.75 -3.98
CA GLU A 10 12.42 -18.88 -5.14
C GLU A 10 10.92 -18.82 -5.50
N LYS A 11 10.26 -19.98 -5.59
CA LYS A 11 8.82 -20.02 -5.87
C LYS A 11 7.97 -19.31 -4.81
N ILE A 12 8.34 -19.44 -3.54
CA ILE A 12 7.65 -18.76 -2.44
C ILE A 12 7.91 -17.26 -2.51
N GLY A 13 9.14 -16.84 -2.81
CA GLY A 13 9.51 -15.44 -3.01
C GLY A 13 8.72 -14.80 -4.15
N ASN A 14 8.69 -15.44 -5.31
CA ASN A 14 7.96 -14.97 -6.49
C ASN A 14 6.44 -14.89 -6.24
N ARG A 15 5.86 -15.84 -5.48
CA ARG A 15 4.45 -15.77 -5.09
C ARG A 15 4.17 -14.58 -4.19
N TYR A 16 5.02 -14.34 -3.21
CA TYR A 16 4.88 -13.22 -2.28
C TYR A 16 4.93 -11.87 -3.00
N GLU A 17 5.92 -11.70 -3.86
CA GLU A 17 6.08 -10.52 -4.70
C GLU A 17 4.86 -10.32 -5.62
N SER A 18 4.40 -11.38 -6.31
CA SER A 18 3.20 -11.32 -7.16
C SER A 18 1.95 -10.90 -6.37
N SER A 19 1.81 -11.34 -5.11
CA SER A 19 0.70 -10.91 -4.26
C SER A 19 0.79 -9.43 -3.90
N TRP A 20 2.00 -8.92 -3.62
CA TRP A 20 2.21 -7.50 -3.39
C TRP A 20 1.93 -6.65 -4.64
N ILE A 21 2.40 -7.09 -5.81
CA ILE A 21 2.11 -6.44 -7.09
C ILE A 21 0.60 -6.40 -7.32
N THR A 22 -0.11 -7.50 -7.09
CA THR A 22 -1.56 -7.59 -7.21
C THR A 22 -2.26 -6.57 -6.33
N PHE A 23 -1.83 -6.44 -5.08
CA PHE A 23 -2.34 -5.41 -4.17
C PHE A 23 -2.12 -3.98 -4.71
N GLN A 24 -0.95 -3.69 -5.29
CA GLN A 24 -0.70 -2.38 -5.90
C GLN A 24 -1.55 -2.16 -7.17
N LEU A 25 -1.78 -3.20 -7.98
CA LEU A 25 -2.68 -3.09 -9.14
C LEU A 25 -4.13 -2.83 -8.73
N PHE A 26 -4.60 -3.37 -7.60
CA PHE A 26 -5.90 -3.01 -7.05
C PHE A 26 -5.94 -1.55 -6.58
N ARG A 27 -4.89 -1.06 -5.93
CA ARG A 27 -4.79 0.36 -5.57
C ARG A 27 -4.79 1.27 -6.81
N LEU A 28 -4.20 0.82 -7.91
CA LEU A 28 -4.21 1.51 -9.19
C LEU A 28 -5.63 1.56 -9.78
N LEU A 29 -6.36 0.45 -9.77
CA LEU A 29 -7.76 0.38 -10.21
C LEU A 29 -8.70 1.23 -9.34
N ASP A 30 -8.44 1.32 -8.03
CA ASP A 30 -9.16 2.20 -7.08
C ASP A 30 -8.66 3.67 -7.13
N GLU A 31 -7.83 4.00 -8.12
CA GLU A 31 -7.33 5.35 -8.40
C GLU A 31 -6.61 6.02 -7.21
N LYS A 32 -5.99 5.21 -6.33
CA LYS A 32 -5.20 5.69 -5.18
C LYS A 32 -3.74 6.01 -5.54
N ILE A 33 -3.29 5.53 -6.68
CA ILE A 33 -1.94 5.73 -7.22
C ILE A 33 -2.02 5.97 -8.72
N SER A 34 -0.98 6.52 -9.32
CA SER A 34 -0.98 6.91 -10.74
C SER A 34 -0.43 5.84 -11.68
N TYR A 35 0.54 5.05 -11.21
CA TYR A 35 1.09 3.93 -11.97
C TYR A 35 1.77 2.91 -11.05
N VAL A 36 1.96 1.71 -11.59
CA VAL A 36 2.81 0.65 -11.04
C VAL A 36 3.83 0.26 -12.11
N GLN A 37 5.10 0.09 -11.73
CA GLN A 37 6.15 -0.43 -12.60
C GLN A 37 6.84 -1.59 -11.90
N VAL A 38 6.87 -2.75 -12.53
CA VAL A 38 7.44 -4.00 -12.01
C VAL A 38 8.80 -4.23 -12.63
N GLU A 39 9.78 -4.67 -11.86
CA GLU A 39 11.16 -4.90 -12.29
C GLU A 39 11.70 -3.69 -13.09
N PRO A 40 11.84 -2.50 -12.47
CA PRO A 40 12.36 -1.33 -13.17
C PRO A 40 13.79 -1.58 -13.69
N LEU A 41 14.24 -0.80 -14.67
CA LEU A 41 15.58 -0.85 -15.22
C LEU A 41 16.36 0.45 -14.98
N GLY A 42 17.67 0.36 -15.03
CA GLY A 42 18.57 1.51 -14.94
C GLY A 42 18.83 1.95 -13.51
N GLU A 43 18.74 3.25 -13.24
CA GLU A 43 19.05 3.81 -11.92
C GLU A 43 18.11 3.34 -10.80
N ASP A 44 16.90 2.92 -11.15
CA ASP A 44 15.88 2.43 -10.23
C ASP A 44 15.91 0.89 -10.06
N GLU A 45 16.82 0.16 -10.73
CA GLU A 45 16.85 -1.32 -10.74
C GLU A 45 17.36 -1.91 -9.41
N ASP A 46 18.32 -1.23 -8.79
CA ASP A 46 19.03 -1.75 -7.62
C ASP A 46 18.14 -1.89 -6.40
N ALA A 47 17.91 -3.14 -5.96
CA ALA A 47 17.11 -3.49 -4.79
C ALA A 47 15.68 -2.91 -4.83
N VAL A 48 15.04 -2.91 -6.01
CA VAL A 48 13.66 -2.47 -6.22
C VAL A 48 12.92 -3.48 -7.09
N ASP A 49 11.88 -4.08 -6.54
CA ASP A 49 11.00 -4.99 -7.28
C ASP A 49 9.83 -4.22 -7.93
N VAL A 50 9.36 -3.16 -7.25
CA VAL A 50 8.19 -2.37 -7.69
C VAL A 50 8.39 -0.89 -7.44
N ILE A 51 8.08 -0.06 -8.44
CA ILE A 51 7.90 1.39 -8.27
C ILE A 51 6.41 1.70 -8.28
N VAL A 52 5.99 2.51 -7.31
CA VAL A 52 4.62 3.04 -7.22
C VAL A 52 4.66 4.55 -7.43
N GLY A 53 3.95 5.02 -8.45
CA GLY A 53 3.75 6.45 -8.69
C GLY A 53 2.54 6.95 -7.91
N ASN A 54 2.72 8.02 -7.13
CA ASN A 54 1.64 8.67 -6.42
C ASN A 54 0.90 9.68 -7.31
N LEU A 55 -0.31 10.09 -6.89
CA LEU A 55 -1.10 11.10 -7.61
C LEU A 55 -0.46 12.50 -7.59
N ASP A 56 0.42 12.79 -6.61
CA ASP A 56 1.19 14.03 -6.52
C ASP A 56 2.44 14.05 -7.41
N GLY A 57 2.66 13.00 -8.21
CA GLY A 57 3.80 12.85 -9.10
C GLY A 57 5.06 12.29 -8.43
N SER A 58 5.08 12.11 -7.12
CA SER A 58 6.18 11.47 -6.41
C SER A 58 6.21 9.96 -6.67
N LYS A 59 7.37 9.33 -6.46
CA LYS A 59 7.54 7.87 -6.58
C LYS A 59 8.00 7.24 -5.27
N GLU A 60 7.56 6.01 -5.03
CA GLU A 60 7.97 5.15 -3.94
C GLU A 60 8.67 3.91 -4.51
N HIS A 61 9.73 3.46 -3.87
CA HIS A 61 10.45 2.24 -4.24
C HIS A 61 10.15 1.14 -3.23
N HIS A 62 9.72 -0.02 -3.72
CA HIS A 62 9.34 -1.17 -2.90
C HIS A 62 10.22 -2.36 -3.20
N GLN A 63 10.77 -2.98 -2.17
CA GLN A 63 11.53 -4.23 -2.23
C GLN A 63 10.84 -5.31 -1.42
N CYS A 64 10.49 -6.42 -2.06
CA CYS A 64 9.82 -7.55 -1.43
C CYS A 64 10.83 -8.54 -0.83
N LYS A 65 10.75 -8.75 0.47
CA LYS A 65 11.60 -9.73 1.18
C LYS A 65 10.78 -10.47 2.22
N ILE A 66 10.42 -11.70 1.93
CA ILE A 66 9.52 -12.51 2.77
C ILE A 66 10.07 -12.78 4.18
N GLY A 67 11.38 -12.61 4.39
CA GLY A 67 12.06 -13.01 5.62
C GLY A 67 12.35 -14.52 5.66
N GLN A 68 13.23 -14.94 6.56
CA GLN A 68 13.48 -16.37 6.79
C GLN A 68 12.55 -16.87 7.88
N LYS A 69 11.96 -18.06 7.72
CA LYS A 69 11.04 -18.68 8.70
C LYS A 69 11.63 -18.83 10.11
N SER A 70 12.96 -18.84 10.22
CA SER A 70 13.70 -18.95 11.48
C SER A 70 13.96 -17.60 12.17
N VAL A 71 13.58 -16.48 11.55
CA VAL A 71 13.83 -15.12 12.04
C VAL A 71 12.49 -14.48 12.37
N GLU A 72 12.29 -14.16 13.66
CA GLU A 72 11.04 -13.57 14.15
C GLU A 72 10.92 -12.07 13.83
N ALA A 73 12.06 -11.37 13.65
CA ALA A 73 12.09 -9.96 13.35
C ALA A 73 13.35 -9.57 12.55
N TRP A 74 13.27 -8.49 11.79
CA TRP A 74 14.43 -7.87 11.18
C TRP A 74 15.37 -7.27 12.24
N THR A 75 16.64 -7.15 11.89
CA THR A 75 17.66 -6.40 12.61
C THR A 75 18.41 -5.50 11.62
N ILE A 76 19.13 -4.49 12.10
CA ILE A 76 20.00 -3.66 11.24
C ILE A 76 20.97 -4.53 10.44
N ALA A 77 21.58 -5.51 11.07
CA ALA A 77 22.54 -6.42 10.41
C ALA A 77 21.89 -7.26 9.31
N THR A 78 20.68 -7.80 9.53
CA THR A 78 19.96 -8.61 8.53
C THR A 78 19.42 -7.77 7.38
N LEU A 79 18.92 -6.56 7.64
CA LEU A 79 18.52 -5.61 6.60
C LEU A 79 19.73 -5.25 5.72
N GLU A 80 20.86 -4.92 6.34
CA GLU A 80 22.08 -4.56 5.59
C GLU A 80 22.71 -5.75 4.86
N SER A 81 22.62 -6.97 5.39
CA SER A 81 23.07 -8.17 4.66
C SER A 81 22.34 -8.41 3.34
N LYS A 82 21.21 -7.73 3.14
CA LYS A 82 20.41 -7.69 1.92
C LYS A 82 20.52 -6.34 1.20
N GLU A 83 21.44 -5.48 1.63
CA GLU A 83 21.66 -4.13 1.10
C GLU A 83 20.45 -3.18 1.17
N LEU A 84 19.42 -3.55 1.97
CA LEU A 84 18.15 -2.82 2.03
C LEU A 84 18.29 -1.43 2.66
N LEU A 85 19.19 -1.27 3.63
CA LEU A 85 19.44 0.03 4.25
C LEU A 85 20.24 0.94 3.35
N THR A 86 21.38 0.45 2.81
CA THR A 86 22.25 1.23 1.95
C THR A 86 21.55 1.62 0.65
N LYS A 87 20.87 0.68 -0.03
CA LYS A 87 20.14 0.97 -1.26
C LYS A 87 18.91 1.86 -1.02
N GLY A 88 18.15 1.58 0.06
CA GLY A 88 17.06 2.45 0.48
C GLY A 88 17.51 3.89 0.73
N PHE A 89 18.67 4.07 1.37
CA PHE A 89 19.26 5.39 1.59
C PHE A 89 19.65 6.10 0.29
N GLU A 90 20.28 5.39 -0.65
CA GLU A 90 20.62 5.91 -1.97
C GLU A 90 19.38 6.37 -2.74
N HIS A 91 18.32 5.55 -2.79
CA HIS A 91 17.06 5.91 -3.45
C HIS A 91 16.37 7.12 -2.81
N ILE A 92 16.36 7.20 -1.48
CA ILE A 92 15.77 8.34 -0.76
C ILE A 92 16.56 9.63 -1.07
N LEU A 93 17.89 9.60 -1.05
CA LEU A 93 18.72 10.75 -1.39
C LEU A 93 18.61 11.15 -2.86
N SER A 94 18.29 10.21 -3.77
CA SER A 94 18.02 10.51 -5.18
C SER A 94 16.63 11.08 -5.46
N GLY A 95 15.80 11.28 -4.41
CA GLY A 95 14.50 11.92 -4.51
C GLY A 95 13.29 10.97 -4.47
N SER A 96 13.47 9.73 -4.04
CA SER A 96 12.33 8.86 -3.71
C SER A 96 11.56 9.43 -2.52
N LYS A 97 10.23 9.45 -2.61
CA LYS A 97 9.35 9.85 -1.50
C LYS A 97 9.47 8.89 -0.32
N SER A 98 9.57 7.60 -0.61
CA SER A 98 9.85 6.57 0.39
C SER A 98 10.49 5.34 -0.24
N TYR A 99 11.23 4.60 0.59
CA TYR A 99 11.70 3.25 0.30
C TYR A 99 11.07 2.28 1.27
N LYS A 100 10.36 1.26 0.76
CA LYS A 100 9.59 0.31 1.57
C LYS A 100 10.11 -1.10 1.41
N VAL A 101 10.46 -1.70 2.53
CA VAL A 101 10.74 -3.14 2.61
C VAL A 101 9.42 -3.85 2.90
N ILE A 102 8.92 -4.62 1.94
CA ILE A 102 7.69 -5.37 2.06
C ILE A 102 8.02 -6.75 2.62
N SER A 103 7.50 -7.07 3.80
CA SER A 103 7.88 -8.29 4.52
C SER A 103 6.76 -8.83 5.39
N ARG A 104 6.78 -10.14 5.68
CA ARG A 104 5.90 -10.75 6.70
C ARG A 104 6.32 -10.41 8.12
N ILE A 105 7.59 -10.09 8.32
CA ILE A 105 8.16 -9.78 9.62
C ILE A 105 8.51 -8.30 9.72
N GLY A 106 8.38 -7.73 10.91
CA GLY A 106 8.68 -6.34 11.18
C GLY A 106 10.02 -6.14 11.91
N PHE A 107 10.29 -4.88 12.22
CA PHE A 107 11.36 -4.46 13.12
C PHE A 107 10.85 -3.35 14.03
N ARG A 108 10.10 -3.75 15.05
CA ARG A 108 9.32 -2.84 15.89
C ARG A 108 10.09 -1.61 16.38
N LEU A 109 11.31 -1.78 16.90
CA LEU A 109 12.07 -0.64 17.42
C LEU A 109 12.46 0.36 16.32
N LEU A 110 12.82 -0.12 15.11
CA LEU A 110 13.11 0.76 13.98
C LEU A 110 11.82 1.44 13.47
N GLU A 111 10.72 0.70 13.39
CA GLU A 111 9.40 1.22 12.99
C GLU A 111 8.94 2.33 13.94
N ASP A 112 9.09 2.13 15.28
CA ASP A 112 8.76 3.13 16.30
C ASP A 112 9.61 4.41 16.15
N ILE A 113 10.90 4.28 15.79
CA ILE A 113 11.78 5.42 15.53
C ILE A 113 11.38 6.13 14.23
N CYS A 114 11.11 5.39 13.16
CA CYS A 114 10.65 5.93 11.89
C CYS A 114 9.30 6.65 12.04
N GLU A 115 8.37 6.12 12.82
CA GLU A 115 7.10 6.77 13.11
C GLU A 115 7.31 8.05 13.91
N SER A 116 8.15 8.03 14.95
CA SER A 116 8.54 9.23 15.69
C SER A 116 9.14 10.29 14.76
N ALA A 117 10.00 9.88 13.81
CA ALA A 117 10.60 10.79 12.84
C ALA A 117 9.56 11.41 11.90
N ARG A 118 8.63 10.63 11.36
CA ARG A 118 7.54 11.14 10.49
C ARG A 118 6.63 12.14 11.18
N ASN A 119 6.37 11.94 12.46
CA ASN A 119 5.52 12.81 13.28
C ASN A 119 6.25 14.02 13.84
N SER A 120 7.59 14.08 13.74
CA SER A 120 8.39 15.19 14.28
C SER A 120 8.52 16.32 13.27
N THR A 121 8.33 17.54 13.75
CA THR A 121 8.67 18.80 13.08
C THR A 121 9.98 19.40 13.57
N ASP A 122 10.66 18.71 14.52
CA ASP A 122 11.88 19.16 15.16
C ASP A 122 13.06 19.19 14.20
N SER A 123 14.10 19.94 14.56
CA SER A 123 15.41 19.84 13.92
C SER A 123 16.00 18.45 14.14
N SER A 124 16.95 18.06 13.31
CA SER A 124 17.62 16.76 13.46
C SER A 124 18.35 16.61 14.79
N LEU A 125 18.89 17.70 15.32
CA LEU A 125 19.54 17.72 16.62
C LEU A 125 18.51 17.54 17.75
N ASP A 126 17.38 18.26 17.72
CA ASP A 126 16.33 18.14 18.74
C ASP A 126 15.69 16.75 18.69
N PHE A 127 15.46 16.21 17.48
CA PHE A 127 14.98 14.85 17.31
C PHE A 127 15.97 13.83 17.94
N PHE A 128 17.27 13.98 17.69
CA PHE A 128 18.28 13.12 18.29
C PHE A 128 18.26 13.20 19.84
N GLU A 129 18.24 14.43 20.40
CA GLU A 129 18.22 14.62 21.84
C GLU A 129 16.93 14.10 22.50
N HIS A 130 15.76 14.33 21.89
CA HIS A 130 14.48 14.08 22.53
C HIS A 130 13.80 12.77 22.10
N GLN A 131 14.19 12.16 20.98
CA GLN A 131 13.59 10.92 20.50
C GLN A 131 14.56 9.73 20.47
N ILE A 132 15.83 9.97 20.21
CA ILE A 132 16.83 8.89 20.19
C ILE A 132 17.43 8.67 21.58
N LYS A 133 17.85 9.72 22.28
CA LYS A 133 18.51 9.62 23.59
C LYS A 133 17.59 9.20 24.74
N ILE A 134 16.30 9.01 24.51
CA ILE A 134 15.35 8.59 25.56
C ILE A 134 15.59 7.16 26.08
N SER A 135 16.25 6.30 25.30
CA SER A 135 16.58 4.94 25.73
C SER A 135 17.89 4.44 25.14
N GLN A 136 18.59 3.57 25.88
CA GLN A 136 19.83 2.94 25.45
C GLN A 136 19.66 2.09 24.20
N ASP A 137 18.49 1.46 24.03
CA ASP A 137 18.22 0.60 22.89
C ASP A 137 18.04 1.44 21.60
N ARG A 138 17.38 2.61 21.70
CA ARG A 138 17.29 3.55 20.58
C ARG A 138 18.65 4.12 20.20
N ILE A 139 19.48 4.48 21.18
CA ILE A 139 20.85 4.96 20.93
C ILE A 139 21.64 3.89 20.19
N LYS A 140 21.68 2.66 20.69
CA LYS A 140 22.43 1.56 20.06
C LYS A 140 21.96 1.28 18.62
N LEU A 141 20.64 1.28 18.41
CA LEU A 141 20.07 1.05 17.09
C LEU A 141 20.42 2.19 16.13
N PHE A 142 20.31 3.44 16.58
CA PHE A 142 20.65 4.61 15.77
C PHE A 142 22.14 4.68 15.44
N ASP A 143 23.02 4.36 16.41
CA ASP A 143 24.48 4.26 16.22
C ASP A 143 24.80 3.19 15.16
N GLU A 144 24.19 2.01 15.24
CA GLU A 144 24.39 0.95 14.27
C GLU A 144 23.87 1.36 12.87
N LEU A 145 22.71 2.00 12.80
CA LEU A 145 22.16 2.53 11.55
C LEU A 145 23.10 3.55 10.91
N CYS A 146 23.52 4.58 11.67
CA CYS A 146 24.45 5.61 11.16
C CYS A 146 25.77 4.99 10.69
N LYS A 147 26.31 4.02 11.45
CA LYS A 147 27.52 3.29 11.04
C LYS A 147 27.35 2.57 9.70
N ARG A 148 26.19 1.91 9.46
CA ARG A 148 25.91 1.23 8.19
C ARG A 148 25.76 2.21 7.03
N LEU A 149 25.08 3.32 7.27
CA LEU A 149 24.89 4.39 6.28
C LEU A 149 26.11 5.31 6.13
N LYS A 150 27.20 5.06 6.90
CA LYS A 150 28.44 5.86 6.89
C LYS A 150 28.21 7.33 7.24
N LEU A 151 27.30 7.59 8.20
CA LEU A 151 26.96 8.91 8.70
C LEU A 151 27.70 9.20 10.01
N ASP A 152 28.18 10.44 10.14
CA ASP A 152 28.88 10.92 11.34
C ASP A 152 27.91 11.77 12.18
N GLN A 153 27.47 11.23 13.31
CA GLN A 153 26.49 11.88 14.21
C GLN A 153 27.00 13.19 14.82
N SER A 154 28.30 13.50 14.76
CA SER A 154 28.83 14.78 15.20
C SER A 154 28.60 15.90 14.19
N LYS A 155 28.16 15.58 12.95
CA LYS A 155 27.90 16.51 11.88
C LYS A 155 26.39 16.72 11.69
N SER A 156 25.97 17.99 11.70
CA SER A 156 24.56 18.35 11.50
C SER A 156 24.00 17.81 10.19
N ASP A 157 24.74 17.96 9.09
CA ASP A 157 24.33 17.49 7.76
C ASP A 157 24.06 15.98 7.68
N ASP A 158 24.84 15.19 8.44
CA ASP A 158 24.66 13.74 8.47
C ASP A 158 23.51 13.35 9.40
N LEU A 159 23.25 14.12 10.48
CA LEU A 159 22.03 13.97 11.27
C LEU A 159 20.78 14.33 10.47
N ASP A 160 20.83 15.37 9.63
CA ASP A 160 19.71 15.73 8.73
C ASP A 160 19.41 14.60 7.73
N LYS A 161 20.44 13.99 7.13
CA LYS A 161 20.28 12.84 6.25
C LYS A 161 19.72 11.62 6.99
N ALA A 162 20.18 11.36 8.22
CA ALA A 162 19.64 10.27 9.05
C ALA A 162 18.18 10.48 9.37
N LEU A 163 17.78 11.68 9.81
CA LEU A 163 16.39 12.01 10.06
C LEU A 163 15.54 11.91 8.79
N HIS A 164 16.04 12.41 7.66
CA HIS A 164 15.35 12.30 6.37
C HIS A 164 15.16 10.84 5.97
N PHE A 165 16.18 10.00 6.12
CA PHE A 165 16.06 8.56 5.89
C PHE A 165 14.99 7.93 6.78
N LEU A 166 14.99 8.19 8.09
CA LEU A 166 13.99 7.66 9.01
C LEU A 166 12.56 8.09 8.66
N LYS A 167 12.37 9.30 8.14
CA LYS A 167 11.06 9.78 7.67
C LYS A 167 10.56 9.03 6.42
N CYS A 168 11.46 8.62 5.55
CA CYS A 168 11.15 8.06 4.23
C CYS A 168 11.31 6.54 4.17
N PHE A 169 11.96 5.91 5.14
CA PHE A 169 12.12 4.45 5.21
C PHE A 169 10.95 3.80 5.95
N GLU A 170 10.45 2.68 5.43
CA GLU A 170 9.35 1.93 6.01
C GLU A 170 9.56 0.43 5.87
N ILE A 171 9.27 -0.35 6.93
CA ILE A 171 9.05 -1.79 6.82
C ILE A 171 7.54 -1.99 6.83
N ARG A 172 6.98 -2.39 5.69
CA ARG A 172 5.56 -2.65 5.54
C ARG A 172 5.28 -4.13 5.73
N GLN A 173 4.64 -4.48 6.84
CA GLN A 173 4.17 -5.85 7.01
C GLN A 173 3.02 -6.12 6.04
N PHE A 174 3.16 -7.21 5.28
CA PHE A 174 2.18 -7.67 4.30
C PHE A 174 1.97 -9.18 4.46
N ASN A 175 0.72 -9.58 4.62
CA ASN A 175 0.33 -10.97 4.76
C ASN A 175 -0.61 -11.36 3.62
N GLU A 176 -0.07 -12.06 2.63
CA GLU A 176 -0.79 -12.45 1.42
C GLU A 176 -1.90 -13.49 1.64
N ASP A 177 -1.92 -14.16 2.78
CA ASP A 177 -2.87 -15.25 3.03
C ASP A 177 -4.10 -14.79 3.87
N ASP A 178 -4.08 -13.53 4.40
CA ASP A 178 -5.11 -13.02 5.33
C ASP A 178 -5.77 -11.72 4.82
N THR A 179 -5.71 -10.67 5.64
CA THR A 179 -6.43 -9.40 5.48
C THR A 179 -6.16 -8.72 4.13
N ASP A 180 -4.93 -8.81 3.62
CA ASP A 180 -4.57 -8.15 2.36
C ASP A 180 -5.21 -8.86 1.16
N HIS A 181 -5.38 -10.19 1.22
CA HIS A 181 -6.12 -10.94 0.20
C HIS A 181 -7.62 -10.63 0.24
N GLU A 182 -8.21 -10.60 1.44
CA GLU A 182 -9.61 -10.20 1.62
C GLU A 182 -9.87 -8.77 1.12
N MET A 183 -8.94 -7.84 1.37
CA MET A 183 -9.01 -6.49 0.85
C MET A 183 -9.03 -6.46 -0.68
N CYS A 184 -8.21 -7.28 -1.35
CA CYS A 184 -8.23 -7.39 -2.82
C CYS A 184 -9.59 -7.88 -3.33
N ILE A 185 -10.21 -8.86 -2.66
CA ILE A 185 -11.54 -9.38 -3.02
C ILE A 185 -12.59 -8.27 -2.85
N LEU A 186 -12.60 -7.56 -1.73
CA LEU A 186 -13.55 -6.46 -1.48
C LEU A 186 -13.43 -5.33 -2.50
N ILE A 187 -12.20 -4.98 -2.90
CA ILE A 187 -11.99 -3.99 -3.95
C ILE A 187 -12.50 -4.52 -5.29
N ALA A 188 -12.22 -5.78 -5.62
CA ALA A 188 -12.70 -6.39 -6.86
C ALA A 188 -14.22 -6.43 -6.93
N GLU A 189 -14.92 -6.80 -5.85
CA GLU A 189 -16.39 -6.77 -5.76
C GLU A 189 -16.98 -5.39 -6.07
N LYS A 190 -16.28 -4.35 -5.63
CA LYS A 190 -16.67 -2.96 -5.90
C LYS A 190 -16.45 -2.54 -7.35
N LEU A 191 -15.43 -3.09 -8.01
CA LEU A 191 -14.96 -2.62 -9.30
C LEU A 191 -15.57 -3.33 -10.51
N ILE A 192 -15.91 -4.63 -10.41
CA ILE A 192 -16.35 -5.44 -11.54
C ILE A 192 -17.69 -6.14 -11.29
N TYR A 193 -18.33 -6.61 -12.37
CA TYR A 193 -19.56 -7.39 -12.31
C TYR A 193 -19.31 -8.88 -12.18
N GLU A 194 -18.17 -9.38 -12.65
CA GLU A 194 -17.76 -10.78 -12.61
C GLU A 194 -17.36 -11.21 -11.19
N GLN A 195 -17.09 -12.50 -11.02
CA GLN A 195 -16.62 -13.00 -9.72
C GLN A 195 -15.26 -12.40 -9.34
N PRO A 196 -15.14 -11.77 -8.16
CA PRO A 196 -13.94 -11.04 -7.72
C PRO A 196 -12.66 -11.88 -7.79
N ILE A 197 -12.76 -13.17 -7.46
CA ILE A 197 -11.60 -14.06 -7.44
C ILE A 197 -10.96 -14.24 -8.83
N HIS A 198 -11.73 -14.14 -9.92
CA HIS A 198 -11.18 -14.21 -11.28
C HIS A 198 -10.28 -13.02 -11.58
N LEU A 199 -10.66 -11.81 -11.13
CA LEU A 199 -9.82 -10.63 -11.26
C LEU A 199 -8.54 -10.76 -10.42
N VAL A 200 -8.64 -11.23 -9.17
CA VAL A 200 -7.47 -11.47 -8.32
C VAL A 200 -6.49 -12.42 -9.00
N HIS A 201 -6.96 -13.58 -9.48
CA HIS A 201 -6.11 -14.56 -10.17
C HIS A 201 -5.51 -14.02 -11.48
N PHE A 202 -6.26 -13.23 -12.22
CA PHE A 202 -5.73 -12.60 -13.43
C PHE A 202 -4.61 -11.62 -13.09
N LEU A 203 -4.83 -10.72 -12.13
CA LEU A 203 -3.85 -9.70 -11.73
C LEU A 203 -2.56 -10.30 -11.15
N GLN A 204 -2.63 -11.45 -10.47
CA GLN A 204 -1.45 -12.15 -9.97
C GLN A 204 -0.45 -12.54 -11.08
N THR A 205 -0.94 -12.71 -12.29
CA THR A 205 -0.11 -13.12 -13.44
C THR A 205 -0.02 -12.05 -14.53
N TYR A 206 -0.75 -10.92 -14.37
CA TYR A 206 -0.90 -9.88 -15.37
C TYR A 206 0.43 -9.32 -15.89
N PRO A 207 1.42 -8.92 -15.06
CA PRO A 207 2.64 -8.30 -15.57
C PRO A 207 3.41 -9.24 -16.50
N VAL A 208 3.42 -10.53 -16.22
CA VAL A 208 4.10 -11.55 -17.04
C VAL A 208 3.27 -11.92 -18.27
N LYS A 209 1.98 -12.24 -18.10
CA LYS A 209 1.11 -12.68 -19.20
C LYS A 209 0.87 -11.61 -20.25
N CYS A 210 0.76 -10.35 -19.83
CA CYS A 210 0.51 -9.22 -20.73
C CYS A 210 1.80 -8.50 -21.14
N HIS A 211 2.98 -9.07 -20.85
CA HIS A 211 4.29 -8.49 -21.18
C HIS A 211 4.47 -7.06 -20.67
N LYS A 212 3.98 -6.78 -19.44
CA LYS A 212 4.04 -5.46 -18.81
C LYS A 212 5.18 -5.28 -17.83
N LEU A 213 6.10 -6.24 -17.75
CA LEU A 213 7.35 -6.08 -16.99
C LEU A 213 8.11 -4.86 -17.53
N ARG A 214 8.64 -4.05 -16.61
CA ARG A 214 9.44 -2.85 -16.89
C ARG A 214 8.66 -1.64 -17.45
N GLU A 215 7.40 -1.84 -17.85
CA GLU A 215 6.54 -0.75 -18.30
C GLU A 215 5.80 -0.07 -17.15
N LYS A 216 5.47 1.21 -17.30
CA LYS A 216 4.56 1.91 -16.39
C LYS A 216 3.12 1.50 -16.69
N ILE A 217 2.57 0.68 -15.82
CA ILE A 217 1.16 0.25 -15.88
C ILE A 217 0.32 1.38 -15.28
N THR A 218 -0.48 2.05 -16.11
CA THR A 218 -1.43 3.08 -15.68
C THR A 218 -2.84 2.51 -15.54
N THR A 219 -3.73 3.22 -14.86
CA THR A 219 -5.14 2.81 -14.72
C THR A 219 -5.82 2.59 -16.07
N HIS A 220 -5.58 3.49 -17.02
CA HIS A 220 -6.16 3.37 -18.38
C HIS A 220 -5.66 2.11 -19.10
N LEU A 221 -4.34 1.87 -19.10
CA LEU A 221 -3.75 0.68 -19.72
C LEU A 221 -4.31 -0.60 -19.09
N LEU A 222 -4.33 -0.66 -17.75
CA LEU A 222 -4.81 -1.83 -17.03
C LEU A 222 -6.30 -2.10 -17.30
N LYS A 223 -7.16 -1.07 -17.28
CA LYS A 223 -8.58 -1.20 -17.60
C LYS A 223 -8.79 -1.71 -19.04
N THR A 224 -8.08 -1.14 -20.02
CA THR A 224 -8.15 -1.58 -21.43
C THR A 224 -7.75 -3.06 -21.59
N ASP A 225 -6.66 -3.48 -20.94
CA ASP A 225 -6.22 -4.87 -21.02
C ASP A 225 -7.23 -5.82 -20.33
N LEU A 226 -7.83 -5.41 -19.20
CA LEU A 226 -8.86 -6.17 -18.50
C LEU A 226 -10.16 -6.30 -19.33
N GLU A 227 -10.61 -5.22 -19.98
CA GLU A 227 -11.77 -5.24 -20.87
C GLU A 227 -11.53 -6.19 -22.07
N SER A 228 -10.31 -6.23 -22.60
CA SER A 228 -9.93 -7.20 -23.64
C SER A 228 -10.02 -8.66 -23.20
N GLN A 229 -9.96 -8.90 -21.87
CA GLN A 229 -10.14 -10.20 -21.24
C GLN A 229 -11.58 -10.43 -20.73
N ASN A 230 -12.53 -9.62 -21.20
CA ASN A 230 -13.97 -9.68 -20.89
C ASN A 230 -14.31 -9.36 -19.42
N PHE A 231 -13.48 -8.57 -18.71
CA PHE A 231 -13.90 -7.97 -17.45
C PHE A 231 -14.74 -6.74 -17.72
N SER A 232 -15.88 -6.61 -17.00
CA SER A 232 -16.82 -5.50 -17.14
C SER A 232 -16.79 -4.66 -15.87
N PHE A 233 -16.39 -3.39 -15.99
CA PHE A 233 -16.28 -2.51 -14.83
C PHE A 233 -17.64 -1.94 -14.43
N ARG A 234 -17.86 -1.81 -13.14
CA ARG A 234 -18.99 -1.05 -12.59
C ARG A 234 -18.75 0.44 -12.79
N PRO A 235 -19.79 1.25 -13.03
CA PRO A 235 -19.66 2.69 -13.11
C PRO A 235 -19.05 3.25 -11.82
N SER A 236 -18.05 4.12 -11.94
CA SER A 236 -17.46 4.77 -10.77
C SER A 236 -18.45 5.76 -10.16
N PRO A 237 -18.61 5.80 -8.82
CA PRO A 237 -19.38 6.86 -8.15
C PRO A 237 -18.87 8.27 -8.44
N SER A 238 -17.60 8.42 -8.82
CA SER A 238 -16.99 9.69 -9.22
C SER A 238 -17.26 10.08 -10.66
N ASP A 239 -17.83 9.18 -11.49
CA ASP A 239 -18.29 9.54 -12.83
C ASP A 239 -19.42 10.58 -12.72
N PRO A 240 -19.32 11.76 -13.37
CA PRO A 240 -20.34 12.80 -13.30
C PRO A 240 -21.73 12.32 -13.69
N HIS A 241 -21.84 11.38 -14.65
CA HIS A 241 -23.12 10.82 -15.06
C HIS A 241 -23.67 9.88 -13.98
N THR A 242 -22.84 8.98 -13.46
CA THR A 242 -23.20 8.07 -12.36
C THR A 242 -23.55 8.85 -11.09
N SER A 243 -22.79 9.87 -10.75
CA SER A 243 -23.07 10.77 -9.61
C SER A 243 -24.41 11.48 -9.76
N SER A 244 -24.73 11.95 -10.97
CA SER A 244 -26.03 12.57 -11.27
C SER A 244 -27.20 11.58 -11.13
N VAL A 245 -27.04 10.37 -11.66
CA VAL A 245 -28.08 9.32 -11.56
C VAL A 245 -28.29 8.90 -10.10
N ILE A 246 -27.21 8.67 -9.34
CA ILE A 246 -27.31 8.34 -7.91
C ILE A 246 -27.99 9.46 -7.13
N LYS A 247 -27.67 10.73 -7.43
CA LYS A 247 -28.32 11.87 -6.80
C LYS A 247 -29.82 11.90 -7.08
N THR A 248 -30.22 11.72 -8.34
CA THR A 248 -31.63 11.67 -8.75
C THR A 248 -32.37 10.51 -8.06
N LEU A 249 -31.77 9.30 -8.03
CA LEU A 249 -32.37 8.14 -7.36
C LEU A 249 -32.52 8.36 -5.85
N ASN A 250 -31.55 9.00 -5.19
CA ASN A 250 -31.67 9.34 -3.78
C ASN A 250 -32.77 10.37 -3.53
N GLU A 251 -32.89 11.39 -4.41
CA GLU A 251 -33.98 12.39 -4.33
C GLU A 251 -35.35 11.74 -4.53
N GLU A 252 -35.50 10.85 -5.51
CA GLU A 252 -36.73 10.10 -5.76
C GLU A 252 -37.08 9.16 -4.59
N PHE A 253 -36.06 8.50 -4.01
CA PHE A 253 -36.23 7.63 -2.84
C PHE A 253 -36.68 8.43 -1.62
N ASP A 254 -36.03 9.54 -1.33
CA ASP A 254 -36.42 10.42 -0.20
C ASP A 254 -37.85 10.96 -0.39
N GLN A 255 -38.23 11.38 -1.61
CA GLN A 255 -39.56 11.83 -1.94
C GLN A 255 -40.64 10.72 -1.82
N SER A 256 -40.29 9.49 -2.16
CA SER A 256 -41.23 8.34 -2.03
C SER A 256 -41.45 7.90 -0.59
N ILE A 257 -40.45 8.10 0.29
CA ILE A 257 -40.54 7.74 1.71
C ILE A 257 -41.20 8.85 2.54
N GLU A 258 -41.00 10.11 2.22
CA GLU A 258 -41.52 11.23 2.99
C GLU A 258 -43.07 11.20 3.17
N PRO A 259 -43.91 10.89 2.16
CA PRO A 259 -45.34 10.70 2.32
C PRO A 259 -45.70 9.54 3.25
N PHE A 260 -44.91 8.44 3.20
CA PHE A 260 -45.12 7.28 4.06
C PHE A 260 -44.83 7.61 5.54
N LEU A 261 -43.78 8.35 5.81
CA LEU A 261 -43.41 8.82 7.14
C LEU A 261 -44.46 9.76 7.72
N ILE A 262 -45.03 10.66 6.90
CA ILE A 262 -46.05 11.60 7.29
C ILE A 262 -47.38 10.88 7.55
N SER A 263 -47.72 9.81 6.81
CA SER A 263 -48.96 9.04 6.97
C SER A 263 -48.99 8.15 8.20
N GLN A 264 -47.83 7.83 8.75
CA GLN A 264 -47.67 7.02 9.98
C GLN A 264 -47.65 7.96 11.21
N ASN A 265 -48.80 8.41 11.66
CA ASN A 265 -49.01 9.40 12.75
C ASN A 265 -48.35 9.08 14.11
N ASN A 266 -47.65 7.97 14.25
CA ASN A 266 -46.99 7.55 15.51
C ASN A 266 -45.48 7.30 15.38
N ILE A 267 -44.86 7.54 14.19
CA ILE A 267 -43.41 7.32 14.01
C ILE A 267 -42.78 8.67 13.69
N GLN A 268 -41.94 9.16 14.59
CA GLN A 268 -41.16 10.36 14.32
C GLN A 268 -40.14 10.06 13.19
N ARG A 269 -39.95 11.02 12.29
CA ARG A 269 -38.99 10.91 11.15
C ARG A 269 -37.62 10.47 11.62
N THR A 270 -37.15 10.93 12.77
CA THR A 270 -35.90 10.53 13.40
C THR A 270 -35.85 9.07 13.82
N GLU A 271 -36.96 8.51 14.30
CA GLU A 271 -37.06 7.09 14.72
C GLU A 271 -37.04 6.17 13.51
N PHE A 272 -37.77 6.52 12.44
CA PHE A 272 -37.76 5.72 11.22
C PHE A 272 -36.39 5.71 10.52
N THR A 273 -35.74 6.85 10.40
CA THR A 273 -34.40 6.96 9.79
C THR A 273 -33.30 6.26 10.60
N THR A 274 -33.57 5.93 11.86
CA THR A 274 -32.65 5.18 12.72
C THR A 274 -32.95 3.68 12.78
N THR A 275 -34.07 3.22 12.18
CA THR A 275 -34.39 1.77 12.13
C THR A 275 -33.44 1.01 11.21
N GLU A 276 -33.14 -0.22 11.58
CA GLU A 276 -32.22 -1.10 10.81
C GLU A 276 -32.61 -1.23 9.32
N PRO A 277 -33.87 -1.49 8.93
CA PRO A 277 -34.26 -1.57 7.54
C PRO A 277 -33.95 -0.31 6.73
N TYR A 278 -34.19 0.86 7.29
CA TYR A 278 -33.88 2.13 6.61
C TYR A 278 -32.37 2.34 6.47
N ARG A 279 -31.60 2.02 7.51
CA ARG A 279 -30.13 2.08 7.46
C ARG A 279 -29.54 1.13 6.43
N VAL A 280 -30.08 -0.09 6.33
CA VAL A 280 -29.67 -1.09 5.34
C VAL A 280 -30.01 -0.61 3.93
N CYS A 281 -31.21 -0.15 3.68
CA CYS A 281 -31.60 0.39 2.37
C CYS A 281 -30.74 1.59 1.98
N ARG A 282 -30.53 2.56 2.88
CA ARG A 282 -29.64 3.70 2.60
C ARG A 282 -28.20 3.30 2.39
N ARG A 283 -27.66 2.35 3.18
CA ARG A 283 -26.33 1.81 2.94
C ARG A 283 -26.18 1.14 1.59
N LEU A 284 -27.18 0.38 1.14
CA LEU A 284 -27.16 -0.24 -0.18
C LEU A 284 -27.16 0.80 -1.32
N PHE A 285 -27.89 1.91 -1.15
CA PHE A 285 -27.88 3.02 -2.12
C PHE A 285 -26.61 3.87 -2.12
N TYR A 286 -25.89 3.97 -1.00
CA TYR A 286 -24.62 4.71 -0.90
C TYR A 286 -23.38 3.84 -1.14
N LEU A 287 -23.54 2.52 -1.22
CA LEU A 287 -22.46 1.56 -1.49
C LEU A 287 -22.50 1.01 -2.93
N SER A 288 -23.52 1.36 -3.71
CA SER A 288 -23.63 1.13 -5.16
C SER A 288 -23.12 2.38 -5.93
#